data_bd3cf8a0f9f066f7c2f2574c9632e87f
#
_entry.id   bd3cf8a0f9f066f7c2f2574c9632e87f
#
_cell.length_a   1.000
_cell.length_b   1.000
_cell.length_c   1.000
_cell.angle_alpha   90.00
_cell.angle_beta   90.00
_cell.angle_gamma   90.00
#
_symmetry.space_group_name_H-M   'P 1'
#
loop_
_entity.id
_entity.type
_entity.pdbx_description
1 polymer ?
#
loop_
_entity_poly.entity_id
_entity_poly.type
_entity_poly.pdbx_seq_one_letter_code
_entity_poly.pdbx_strand_id
1 'polypeptide(L)'
;MCSAAFLCPKSHQEQEMIINTTSDDVIDRLKTAQQKPLGDPRFRGLLGLEKSTFTEASSATSGLTFYDLDLGAKFLYPVLTPLRNMIPRVSGKGGIQAAWRAITAINTSNMRFGVSSANRGGVLAVATQDYTATYKGIGVETSVDFEAQYAGQGFDDIRAIGAKTGLEALMLGEEAMILGGDTSVALGTTPTPTLSDSGTGGTLTPNTAYSVICVALTLDGVMNATLAGGIQGQITRTNADSSSDTFGGGAAKKSSNAVVTTANDGNTTHSVKASVSAVSGALGYAWFWGAAGSEVLGAITTINSIVIAAAASGTQTAASLGTSDNSQNALAFDGLIYQALKSGSGATVLTMASGSAGTGTPLTSDSAGGIVEIDTVLKTMWDNYRLSPDTIWVSSQEALNISKKIIAGSTTAAQRFVFETTQDFVGGGIMVRTYLNRFSMQGGSVLDIKVHPNMPAGTLLMTTRMLPYPLAGVGNVVQIRTRQDYYQIEWPLRSRRYEYGIYADEVLQNYFPPSLGMITNIGNG
;
A
#
# COMPACT_ATOMS: atom_id res chain seq x y z
N MET A 1 45.20 43.36 48.11
CA MET A 1 43.79 43.60 47.73
C MET A 1 43.38 42.62 46.65
N CYS A 2 42.51 41.79 46.98
CA CYS A 2 42.06 40.62 46.18
C CYS A 2 41.24 41.05 44.96
N SER A 3 41.51 40.44 43.82
CA SER A 3 40.57 40.38 42.73
C SER A 3 40.36 38.92 42.36
N ALA A 4 39.16 38.42 42.67
CA ALA A 4 38.72 37.07 42.35
C ALA A 4 38.17 37.04 40.92
N ALA A 5 38.72 36.19 40.07
CA ALA A 5 38.19 35.88 38.76
C ALA A 5 37.06 34.83 38.93
N PHE A 6 35.84 35.16 38.55
CA PHE A 6 34.74 34.26 38.42
C PHE A 6 34.86 33.46 37.13
N LEU A 7 35.07 32.17 37.24
CA LEU A 7 34.89 31.21 36.16
C LEU A 7 33.40 30.94 36.02
N CYS A 8 32.84 31.22 34.86
CA CYS A 8 31.50 30.89 34.46
C CYS A 8 31.46 29.46 33.92
N PRO A 9 30.62 28.56 34.39
CA PRO A 9 30.53 27.23 33.81
C PRO A 9 29.64 27.22 32.56
N LYS A 10 30.28 27.09 31.43
CA LYS A 10 29.60 26.68 30.18
C LYS A 10 29.42 25.16 30.22
N SER A 11 28.22 24.65 30.45
CA SER A 11 27.99 23.22 30.15
C SER A 11 26.55 22.72 30.15
N HIS A 12 25.55 23.52 30.54
CA HIS A 12 24.17 22.94 30.56
C HIS A 12 23.34 23.12 29.29
N GLN A 13 23.69 24.04 28.40
CA GLN A 13 22.94 24.23 27.15
C GLN A 13 23.34 23.30 26.01
N GLU A 14 24.57 22.82 25.98
CA GLU A 14 25.01 21.90 24.92
C GLU A 14 24.55 20.46 25.16
N GLN A 15 24.33 20.04 26.41
CA GLN A 15 23.82 18.68 26.69
C GLN A 15 22.32 18.52 26.45
N GLU A 16 21.49 19.53 26.68
CA GLU A 16 20.06 19.45 26.35
C GLU A 16 19.79 19.47 24.83
N MET A 17 20.66 20.12 24.05
CA MET A 17 20.50 20.21 22.60
C MET A 17 20.87 18.89 21.88
N ILE A 18 21.75 18.06 22.47
CA ILE A 18 22.15 16.77 21.90
C ILE A 18 21.09 15.68 22.17
N ILE A 19 20.39 15.74 23.29
CA ILE A 19 19.37 14.74 23.66
C ILE A 19 18.07 14.94 22.87
N ASN A 20 17.67 16.18 22.58
CA ASN A 20 16.44 16.48 21.83
C ASN A 20 16.57 16.24 20.31
N THR A 21 17.72 16.47 19.72
CA THR A 21 17.92 16.23 18.29
C THR A 21 17.99 14.76 17.93
N THR A 22 18.43 13.89 18.86
CA THR A 22 18.54 12.44 18.58
C THR A 22 17.19 11.71 18.61
N SER A 23 16.24 12.11 19.44
CA SER A 23 14.94 11.41 19.53
C SER A 23 14.01 11.75 18.36
N ASP A 24 13.93 13.02 17.98
CA ASP A 24 13.07 13.44 16.87
C ASP A 24 13.61 12.95 15.52
N ASP A 25 14.93 12.99 15.32
CA ASP A 25 15.58 12.48 14.11
C ASP A 25 15.41 10.95 13.96
N VAL A 26 15.49 10.19 15.05
CA VAL A 26 15.23 8.74 15.03
C VAL A 26 13.76 8.45 14.73
N ILE A 27 12.83 9.19 15.34
CA ILE A 27 11.39 9.02 15.10
C ILE A 27 11.02 9.38 13.67
N ASP A 28 11.56 10.46 13.12
CA ASP A 28 11.30 10.86 11.74
C ASP A 28 11.93 9.90 10.73
N ARG A 29 13.10 9.36 11.02
CA ARG A 29 13.72 8.29 10.21
C ARG A 29 12.90 7.00 10.25
N LEU A 30 12.38 6.61 11.41
CA LEU A 30 11.49 5.45 11.55
C LEU A 30 10.17 5.63 10.80
N LYS A 31 9.54 6.80 10.91
CA LYS A 31 8.32 7.13 10.15
C LYS A 31 8.56 7.08 8.64
N THR A 32 9.68 7.64 8.18
CA THR A 32 10.03 7.66 6.76
C THR A 32 10.38 6.26 6.25
N ALA A 33 11.05 5.45 7.06
CA ALA A 33 11.36 4.06 6.74
C ALA A 33 10.10 3.19 6.63
N GLN A 34 9.11 3.44 7.49
CA GLN A 34 7.83 2.73 7.48
C GLN A 34 6.96 3.05 6.26
N GLN A 35 7.14 4.23 5.65
CA GLN A 35 6.35 4.70 4.51
C GLN A 35 6.95 4.32 3.14
N LYS A 36 8.13 3.69 3.09
CA LYS A 36 8.82 3.41 1.83
C LYS A 36 9.13 1.93 1.65
N PRO A 37 8.86 1.35 0.47
CA PRO A 37 9.23 -0.02 0.16
C PRO A 37 10.74 -0.24 0.25
N LEU A 38 11.11 -1.39 0.74
CA LEU A 38 12.49 -1.88 0.72
C LEU A 38 12.97 -2.01 -0.73
N GLY A 39 13.89 -1.18 -1.15
CA GLY A 39 14.43 -1.18 -2.52
C GLY A 39 14.52 0.20 -3.15
N ASP A 40 13.88 1.22 -2.55
CA ASP A 40 14.06 2.61 -2.98
C ASP A 40 15.52 3.04 -2.71
N PRO A 41 16.28 3.49 -3.74
CA PRO A 41 17.63 4.05 -3.55
C PRO A 41 17.69 5.20 -2.55
N ARG A 42 16.57 5.92 -2.37
CA ARG A 42 16.43 7.03 -1.41
C ARG A 42 16.34 6.54 0.04
N PHE A 43 15.84 5.33 0.25
CA PHE A 43 15.83 4.70 1.57
C PHE A 43 17.25 4.40 2.07
N ARG A 44 18.16 4.00 1.17
CA ARG A 44 19.57 3.76 1.51
C ARG A 44 20.27 5.01 1.99
N GLY A 45 20.05 6.17 1.32
CA GLY A 45 20.67 7.44 1.72
C GLY A 45 20.12 8.00 3.02
N LEU A 46 18.84 7.76 3.32
CA LEU A 46 18.18 8.32 4.51
C LEU A 46 18.57 7.58 5.80
N LEU A 47 18.86 6.28 5.73
CA LEU A 47 19.26 5.46 6.88
C LEU A 47 20.78 5.31 7.02
N GLY A 48 21.56 5.87 6.08
CA GLY A 48 23.02 5.67 6.07
C GLY A 48 23.45 4.22 5.82
N LEU A 49 22.55 3.40 5.26
CA LEU A 49 22.79 1.97 4.98
C LEU A 49 23.48 1.83 3.63
N GLU A 50 24.71 2.31 3.52
CA GLU A 50 25.51 2.07 2.33
C GLU A 50 26.30 0.77 2.46
N LYS A 51 26.02 -0.20 1.58
CA LYS A 51 26.79 -1.42 1.27
C LYS A 51 27.14 -2.39 2.39
N SER A 52 26.88 -2.08 3.67
CA SER A 52 27.04 -3.01 4.77
C SER A 52 25.98 -2.79 5.84
N THR A 53 25.51 -3.85 6.46
CA THR A 53 24.49 -3.78 7.53
C THR A 53 25.05 -3.05 8.76
N PHE A 54 26.36 -3.22 9.01
CA PHE A 54 27.07 -2.52 10.06
C PHE A 54 28.49 -2.18 9.57
N THR A 55 28.85 -0.92 9.59
CA THR A 55 30.23 -0.43 9.35
C THR A 55 30.78 0.20 10.60
N GLU A 56 32.09 0.03 10.84
CA GLU A 56 32.77 0.81 11.85
C GLU A 56 32.82 2.28 11.41
N ALA A 57 32.28 3.18 12.21
CA ALA A 57 32.41 4.61 11.98
C ALA A 57 33.84 5.03 12.25
N SER A 58 34.55 5.52 11.23
CA SER A 58 35.99 5.90 11.30
C SER A 58 36.27 7.18 12.09
N SER A 59 35.31 7.75 12.79
CA SER A 59 35.50 8.94 13.64
C SER A 59 35.30 8.62 15.12
N ALA A 60 36.13 7.72 15.66
CA ALA A 60 36.33 7.69 17.09
C ALA A 60 37.25 8.86 17.49
N THR A 61 36.66 9.92 18.00
CA THR A 61 37.41 10.89 18.79
C THR A 61 38.03 10.13 19.98
N SER A 62 39.35 10.15 20.06
CA SER A 62 40.14 9.49 21.11
C SER A 62 39.64 9.83 22.51
N GLY A 63 39.14 8.82 23.20
CA GLY A 63 38.77 8.88 24.62
C GLY A 63 37.87 7.72 24.93
N LEU A 64 38.23 6.84 25.86
CA LEU A 64 37.36 5.83 26.47
C LEU A 64 36.19 6.58 27.12
N THR A 65 35.13 6.78 26.39
CA THR A 65 33.85 7.17 26.94
C THR A 65 33.17 5.91 27.43
N PHE A 66 33.15 5.73 28.75
CA PHE A 66 32.30 4.71 29.38
C PHE A 66 30.86 5.16 29.23
N TYR A 67 30.15 4.54 28.28
CA TYR A 67 28.70 4.65 28.24
C TYR A 67 28.13 3.54 29.12
N ASP A 68 27.15 3.90 29.95
CA ASP A 68 26.27 2.91 30.58
C ASP A 68 25.34 2.37 29.49
N LEU A 69 25.88 1.45 28.69
CA LEU A 69 25.18 0.88 27.55
C LEU A 69 24.40 -0.35 28.03
N ASP A 70 23.09 -0.27 27.91
CA ASP A 70 22.21 -1.40 28.16
C ASP A 70 22.55 -2.54 27.19
N LEU A 71 22.83 -3.73 27.72
CA LEU A 71 23.17 -4.90 26.92
C LEU A 71 22.02 -5.32 26.02
N GLY A 72 22.33 -5.58 24.76
CA GLY A 72 21.40 -6.00 23.73
C GLY A 72 20.74 -4.86 22.96
N ALA A 73 20.92 -4.84 21.64
CA ALA A 73 20.29 -3.86 20.75
C ALA A 73 18.77 -3.90 20.89
N LYS A 74 18.15 -2.74 21.16
CA LYS A 74 16.69 -2.59 21.26
C LYS A 74 16.13 -2.47 19.85
N PHE A 75 15.27 -3.40 19.47
CA PHE A 75 14.60 -3.37 18.17
C PHE A 75 13.36 -2.47 18.24
N LEU A 76 13.51 -1.23 17.76
CA LEU A 76 12.45 -0.20 17.81
C LEU A 76 11.74 0.00 16.48
N TYR A 77 12.16 -0.70 15.42
CA TYR A 77 11.53 -0.61 14.12
C TYR A 77 10.19 -1.36 14.11
N PRO A 78 9.07 -0.71 13.71
CA PRO A 78 7.76 -1.34 13.74
C PRO A 78 7.59 -2.32 12.58
N VAL A 79 7.70 -3.61 12.84
CA VAL A 79 7.39 -4.67 11.88
C VAL A 79 5.94 -5.09 12.07
N LEU A 80 5.10 -4.80 11.09
CA LEU A 80 3.68 -5.18 11.09
C LEU A 80 3.29 -5.79 9.74
N THR A 81 3.03 -7.09 9.74
CA THR A 81 2.73 -7.88 8.54
C THR A 81 1.41 -8.66 8.70
N PRO A 82 0.26 -7.96 8.76
CA PRO A 82 -1.02 -8.58 9.10
C PRO A 82 -1.53 -9.55 8.02
N LEU A 83 -1.36 -9.25 6.72
CA LEU A 83 -1.79 -10.13 5.62
C LEU A 83 -0.92 -11.37 5.54
N ARG A 84 0.40 -11.20 5.56
CA ARG A 84 1.35 -12.31 5.56
C ARG A 84 1.09 -13.28 6.72
N ASN A 85 0.79 -12.77 7.91
CA ASN A 85 0.52 -13.59 9.09
C ASN A 85 -0.86 -14.28 9.02
N MET A 86 -1.81 -13.73 8.27
CA MET A 86 -3.15 -14.29 8.11
C MET A 86 -3.22 -15.34 7.00
N ILE A 87 -2.50 -15.12 5.89
CA ILE A 87 -2.57 -15.99 4.70
C ILE A 87 -1.71 -17.23 4.93
N PRO A 88 -2.26 -18.45 4.79
CA PRO A 88 -1.51 -19.68 5.03
C PRO A 88 -0.44 -19.89 3.95
N ARG A 89 0.71 -20.39 4.38
CA ARG A 89 1.83 -20.78 3.52
C ARG A 89 1.75 -22.28 3.22
N VAL A 90 1.84 -22.65 1.95
CA VAL A 90 1.72 -24.03 1.49
C VAL A 90 2.88 -24.36 0.56
N SER A 91 3.58 -25.46 0.86
CA SER A 91 4.68 -25.93 0.03
C SER A 91 4.19 -26.36 -1.34
N GLY A 92 4.86 -25.87 -2.37
CA GLY A 92 4.65 -26.29 -3.77
C GLY A 92 5.28 -27.65 -4.07
N LYS A 93 4.97 -28.16 -5.25
CA LYS A 93 5.49 -29.45 -5.75
C LYS A 93 6.73 -29.29 -6.65
N GLY A 94 7.36 -28.10 -6.65
CA GLY A 94 8.44 -27.78 -7.57
C GLY A 94 7.93 -27.17 -8.89
N GLY A 95 8.81 -26.96 -9.84
CA GLY A 95 8.50 -26.31 -11.12
C GLY A 95 8.64 -24.79 -11.07
N ILE A 96 8.38 -24.13 -12.21
CA ILE A 96 8.52 -22.67 -12.36
C ILE A 96 7.22 -21.92 -12.08
N GLN A 97 6.10 -22.62 -12.03
CA GLN A 97 4.78 -22.04 -11.79
C GLN A 97 3.87 -23.01 -11.04
N ALA A 98 2.98 -22.47 -10.25
CA ALA A 98 1.84 -23.20 -9.68
C ALA A 98 0.73 -23.27 -10.72
N ALA A 99 0.16 -24.46 -10.93
CA ALA A 99 -0.96 -24.63 -11.85
C ALA A 99 -2.10 -25.38 -11.15
N TRP A 100 -3.33 -25.01 -11.48
CA TRP A 100 -4.54 -25.71 -10.99
C TRP A 100 -5.66 -25.61 -12.00
N ARG A 101 -6.55 -26.60 -11.96
CA ARG A 101 -7.76 -26.65 -12.78
C ARG A 101 -8.97 -26.33 -11.94
N ALA A 102 -9.84 -25.45 -12.42
CA ALA A 102 -11.10 -25.12 -11.80
C ALA A 102 -12.27 -25.51 -12.69
N ILE A 103 -13.36 -25.98 -12.07
CA ILE A 103 -14.65 -26.09 -12.72
C ILE A 103 -15.34 -24.74 -12.62
N THR A 104 -15.55 -24.09 -13.77
CA THR A 104 -16.06 -22.70 -13.82
C THR A 104 -17.56 -22.63 -14.06
N ALA A 105 -18.16 -23.64 -14.69
CA ALA A 105 -19.60 -23.70 -14.91
C ALA A 105 -20.10 -25.12 -15.07
N ILE A 106 -21.36 -25.30 -14.69
CA ILE A 106 -22.16 -26.52 -14.92
C ILE A 106 -23.43 -26.11 -15.64
N ASN A 107 -23.76 -26.79 -16.74
CA ASN A 107 -24.97 -26.50 -17.49
C ASN A 107 -26.20 -27.07 -16.75
N THR A 108 -26.84 -26.24 -15.93
CA THR A 108 -28.07 -26.60 -15.21
C THR A 108 -29.32 -26.50 -16.08
N SER A 109 -29.27 -25.85 -17.24
CA SER A 109 -30.39 -25.67 -18.15
C SER A 109 -30.85 -27.00 -18.79
N ASN A 110 -29.98 -28.01 -18.80
CA ASN A 110 -30.30 -29.35 -19.30
C ASN A 110 -31.00 -30.24 -18.27
N MET A 111 -31.19 -29.79 -17.04
CA MET A 111 -31.98 -30.51 -16.05
C MET A 111 -33.44 -30.62 -16.52
N ARG A 112 -34.03 -31.79 -16.42
CA ARG A 112 -35.43 -32.06 -16.79
C ARG A 112 -36.18 -32.61 -15.59
N PHE A 113 -37.43 -32.17 -15.46
CA PHE A 113 -38.40 -32.74 -14.54
C PHE A 113 -39.23 -33.77 -15.27
N GLY A 114 -39.84 -34.70 -14.54
CA GLY A 114 -40.69 -35.77 -15.12
C GLY A 114 -39.90 -36.80 -15.94
N VAL A 115 -38.67 -37.08 -15.58
CA VAL A 115 -37.83 -38.10 -16.23
C VAL A 115 -38.41 -39.47 -15.97
N SER A 116 -38.52 -40.30 -17.01
CA SER A 116 -39.06 -41.66 -16.95
C SER A 116 -38.20 -42.63 -17.75
N SER A 117 -38.53 -43.90 -17.74
CA SER A 117 -37.84 -44.93 -18.53
C SER A 117 -37.83 -44.64 -20.05
N ALA A 118 -38.82 -43.91 -20.56
CA ALA A 118 -38.91 -43.48 -21.96
C ALA A 118 -38.31 -42.08 -22.24
N ASN A 119 -38.24 -41.22 -21.23
CA ASN A 119 -37.74 -39.84 -21.35
C ASN A 119 -36.52 -39.63 -20.48
N ARG A 120 -35.37 -39.60 -21.11
CA ARG A 120 -34.06 -39.33 -20.45
C ARG A 120 -33.87 -37.83 -20.21
N GLY A 121 -33.16 -37.49 -19.15
CA GLY A 121 -32.70 -36.13 -18.90
C GLY A 121 -31.68 -35.63 -19.93
N GLY A 122 -31.43 -34.35 -19.98
CA GLY A 122 -30.38 -33.75 -20.81
C GLY A 122 -28.97 -34.12 -20.33
N VAL A 123 -28.01 -34.09 -21.24
CA VAL A 123 -26.61 -34.39 -20.92
C VAL A 123 -25.99 -33.22 -20.17
N LEU A 124 -25.34 -33.50 -19.05
CA LEU A 124 -24.58 -32.53 -18.29
C LEU A 124 -23.34 -32.10 -19.07
N ALA A 125 -23.12 -30.78 -19.20
CA ALA A 125 -21.88 -30.19 -19.67
C ALA A 125 -21.19 -29.43 -18.52
N VAL A 126 -19.88 -29.61 -18.39
CA VAL A 126 -19.05 -28.99 -17.38
C VAL A 126 -17.96 -28.17 -18.09
N ALA A 127 -17.85 -26.90 -17.78
CA ALA A 127 -16.74 -26.06 -18.23
C ALA A 127 -15.61 -26.10 -17.21
N THR A 128 -14.38 -26.26 -17.70
CA THR A 128 -13.16 -26.23 -16.88
C THR A 128 -12.17 -25.24 -17.44
N GLN A 129 -11.36 -24.64 -16.57
CA GLN A 129 -10.30 -23.73 -16.94
C GLN A 129 -9.05 -24.01 -16.11
N ASP A 130 -7.89 -23.96 -16.77
CA ASP A 130 -6.59 -24.09 -16.13
C ASP A 130 -6.04 -22.69 -15.82
N TYR A 131 -5.55 -22.52 -14.62
CA TYR A 131 -4.93 -21.31 -14.14
C TYR A 131 -3.49 -21.57 -13.75
N THR A 132 -2.64 -20.56 -13.92
CA THR A 132 -1.22 -20.62 -13.58
C THR A 132 -0.79 -19.36 -12.83
N ALA A 133 0.17 -19.52 -11.93
CA ALA A 133 0.83 -18.42 -11.23
C ALA A 133 2.33 -18.72 -11.14
N THR A 134 3.15 -17.80 -11.65
CA THR A 134 4.61 -17.97 -11.74
C THR A 134 5.27 -17.61 -10.42
N TYR A 135 6.13 -18.49 -9.90
CA TYR A 135 6.93 -18.22 -8.70
C TYR A 135 7.88 -17.05 -8.96
N LYS A 136 8.03 -16.21 -7.95
CA LYS A 136 8.99 -15.10 -7.92
C LYS A 136 9.91 -15.27 -6.73
N GLY A 137 11.20 -15.06 -6.98
CA GLY A 137 12.20 -14.98 -5.93
C GLY A 137 12.18 -13.61 -5.29
N ILE A 138 12.12 -13.59 -3.96
CA ILE A 138 12.31 -12.38 -3.17
C ILE A 138 13.51 -12.59 -2.26
N GLY A 139 14.27 -11.55 -2.00
CA GLY A 139 15.47 -11.69 -1.19
C GLY A 139 16.08 -10.37 -0.78
N VAL A 140 16.88 -10.45 0.28
CA VAL A 140 17.70 -9.36 0.80
C VAL A 140 19.06 -9.89 1.16
N GLU A 141 20.11 -9.16 0.86
CA GLU A 141 21.47 -9.49 1.26
C GLU A 141 21.92 -8.63 2.43
N THR A 142 22.70 -9.23 3.30
CA THR A 142 23.24 -8.63 4.52
C THR A 142 24.76 -8.83 4.52
N SER A 143 25.48 -7.79 4.87
CA SER A 143 26.94 -7.79 4.95
C SER A 143 27.37 -7.27 6.32
N VAL A 144 28.25 -8.01 6.99
CA VAL A 144 28.80 -7.68 8.31
C VAL A 144 30.33 -7.64 8.22
N ASP A 145 30.93 -6.50 8.51
CA ASP A 145 32.38 -6.36 8.52
C ASP A 145 33.02 -7.11 9.71
N PHE A 146 34.22 -7.66 9.51
CA PHE A 146 34.97 -8.34 10.56
C PHE A 146 35.20 -7.45 11.78
N GLU A 147 35.54 -6.19 11.54
CA GLU A 147 35.80 -5.20 12.58
C GLU A 147 34.54 -4.95 13.42
N ALA A 148 33.38 -4.82 12.76
CA ALA A 148 32.09 -4.63 13.45
C ALA A 148 31.73 -5.84 14.34
N GLN A 149 32.01 -7.06 13.89
CA GLN A 149 31.77 -8.27 14.69
C GLN A 149 32.65 -8.31 15.92
N TYR A 150 33.94 -7.98 15.80
CA TYR A 150 34.85 -7.94 16.94
C TYR A 150 34.53 -6.79 17.91
N ALA A 151 34.12 -5.62 17.39
CA ALA A 151 33.68 -4.50 18.22
C ALA A 151 32.41 -4.82 19.04
N GLY A 152 31.53 -5.64 18.50
CA GLY A 152 30.32 -6.11 19.20
C GLY A 152 30.58 -7.26 20.19
N GLN A 153 31.77 -7.83 20.21
CA GLN A 153 32.06 -9.00 21.05
C GLN A 153 31.92 -8.68 22.55
N GLY A 154 31.06 -9.40 23.23
CA GLY A 154 30.73 -9.17 24.65
C GLY A 154 29.52 -8.28 24.90
N PHE A 155 28.96 -7.64 23.84
CA PHE A 155 27.73 -6.85 23.91
C PHE A 155 26.61 -7.46 23.05
N ASP A 156 26.83 -7.62 21.74
CA ASP A 156 25.84 -8.10 20.79
C ASP A 156 26.45 -9.07 19.77
N ASP A 157 25.69 -10.08 19.36
CA ASP A 157 26.01 -10.87 18.17
C ASP A 157 25.52 -10.14 16.91
N ILE A 158 26.40 -9.35 16.31
CA ILE A 158 26.10 -8.53 15.14
C ILE A 158 25.63 -9.37 13.94
N ARG A 159 26.14 -10.61 13.78
CA ARG A 159 25.70 -11.51 12.71
C ARG A 159 24.26 -11.98 12.92
N ALA A 160 23.91 -12.35 14.15
CA ALA A 160 22.54 -12.76 14.49
C ALA A 160 21.55 -11.59 14.34
N ILE A 161 21.96 -10.38 14.75
CA ILE A 161 21.15 -9.17 14.53
C ILE A 161 20.97 -8.91 13.04
N GLY A 162 22.04 -9.00 12.23
CA GLY A 162 21.96 -8.82 10.79
C GLY A 162 21.03 -9.82 10.11
N ALA A 163 21.08 -11.11 10.49
CA ALA A 163 20.19 -12.13 9.97
C ALA A 163 18.72 -11.86 10.37
N LYS A 164 18.48 -11.49 11.63
CA LYS A 164 17.13 -11.17 12.11
C LYS A 164 16.55 -9.96 11.38
N THR A 165 17.30 -8.87 11.29
CA THR A 165 16.84 -7.64 10.62
C THR A 165 16.64 -7.84 9.12
N GLY A 166 17.49 -8.66 8.47
CA GLY A 166 17.29 -9.04 7.07
C GLY A 166 16.01 -9.84 6.86
N LEU A 167 15.69 -10.79 7.74
CA LEU A 167 14.43 -11.53 7.66
C LEU A 167 13.22 -10.61 7.85
N GLU A 168 13.26 -9.70 8.82
CA GLU A 168 12.16 -8.75 9.05
C GLU A 168 11.98 -7.78 7.88
N ALA A 169 13.07 -7.34 7.25
CA ALA A 169 13.03 -6.54 6.04
C ALA A 169 12.37 -7.31 4.87
N LEU A 170 12.71 -8.59 4.72
CA LEU A 170 12.09 -9.45 3.70
C LEU A 170 10.58 -9.60 3.94
N MET A 171 10.17 -9.82 5.19
CA MET A 171 8.75 -9.94 5.56
C MET A 171 7.95 -8.68 5.26
N LEU A 172 8.54 -7.48 5.45
CA LEU A 172 7.88 -6.22 5.10
C LEU A 172 7.73 -6.05 3.58
N GLY A 173 8.74 -6.42 2.80
CA GLY A 173 8.67 -6.42 1.34
C GLY A 173 7.64 -7.41 0.82
N GLU A 174 7.58 -8.61 1.41
CA GLU A 174 6.57 -9.62 1.12
C GLU A 174 5.15 -9.10 1.41
N GLU A 175 4.93 -8.45 2.55
CA GLU A 175 3.64 -7.85 2.91
C GLU A 175 3.16 -6.82 1.89
N ALA A 176 4.06 -5.95 1.44
CA ALA A 176 3.73 -4.96 0.41
C ALA A 176 3.37 -5.62 -0.92
N MET A 177 4.10 -6.68 -1.30
CA MET A 177 3.86 -7.43 -2.53
C MET A 177 2.58 -8.27 -2.47
N ILE A 178 2.26 -8.88 -1.32
CA ILE A 178 0.99 -9.60 -1.09
C ILE A 178 -0.20 -8.66 -1.23
N LEU A 179 -0.10 -7.44 -0.71
CA LEU A 179 -1.17 -6.45 -0.82
C LEU A 179 -1.32 -5.95 -2.26
N GLY A 180 -0.24 -5.50 -2.89
CA GLY A 180 -0.34 -4.72 -4.11
C GLY A 180 0.80 -4.86 -5.11
N GLY A 181 1.48 -6.02 -5.19
CA GLY A 181 2.35 -6.31 -6.32
C GLY A 181 1.54 -6.32 -7.61
N ASP A 182 2.05 -5.73 -8.68
CA ASP A 182 1.36 -5.61 -9.97
C ASP A 182 2.26 -6.06 -11.13
N THR A 183 1.90 -7.20 -11.73
CA THR A 183 2.54 -7.66 -12.98
C THR A 183 1.60 -7.66 -14.16
N SER A 184 0.30 -7.60 -13.94
CA SER A 184 -0.70 -7.91 -14.97
C SER A 184 -1.62 -6.74 -15.34
N VAL A 185 -1.70 -5.68 -14.52
CA VAL A 185 -2.60 -4.55 -14.74
C VAL A 185 -1.82 -3.33 -15.21
N ALA A 186 -1.78 -3.14 -16.54
CA ALA A 186 -1.20 -1.93 -17.13
C ALA A 186 -2.17 -0.75 -16.97
N LEU A 187 -1.72 0.37 -16.43
CA LEU A 187 -2.53 1.59 -16.31
C LEU A 187 -2.66 2.33 -17.64
N GLY A 188 -1.73 2.11 -18.57
CA GLY A 188 -1.73 2.74 -19.88
C GLY A 188 -1.40 4.23 -19.84
N THR A 189 -2.10 5.01 -20.66
CA THR A 189 -1.96 6.47 -20.69
C THR A 189 -3.01 7.11 -19.80
N THR A 190 -2.57 7.94 -18.87
CA THR A 190 -3.49 8.71 -18.00
C THR A 190 -4.37 9.64 -18.85
N PRO A 191 -5.69 9.68 -18.62
CA PRO A 191 -6.57 10.59 -19.34
C PRO A 191 -6.20 12.06 -19.14
N THR A 192 -6.46 12.88 -20.15
CA THR A 192 -6.24 14.34 -20.07
C THR A 192 -7.13 14.96 -18.99
N PRO A 193 -6.57 15.80 -18.10
CA PRO A 193 -7.34 16.45 -17.06
C PRO A 193 -8.43 17.37 -17.61
N THR A 194 -9.58 17.38 -16.95
CA THR A 194 -10.62 18.41 -17.11
C THR A 194 -10.38 19.50 -16.08
N LEU A 195 -10.28 20.75 -16.55
CA LEU A 195 -9.94 21.88 -15.70
C LEU A 195 -11.08 22.90 -15.63
N SER A 196 -11.21 23.56 -14.49
CA SER A 196 -12.07 24.73 -14.36
C SER A 196 -11.44 25.73 -13.40
N ASP A 197 -11.52 27.02 -13.75
CA ASP A 197 -11.10 28.11 -12.87
C ASP A 197 -12.16 28.36 -11.79
N SER A 198 -11.71 28.80 -10.63
CA SER A 198 -12.52 29.28 -9.52
C SER A 198 -11.91 30.58 -9.03
N GLY A 199 -12.64 31.67 -9.06
CA GLY A 199 -12.20 32.98 -8.61
C GLY A 199 -11.91 33.10 -7.11
N THR A 200 -11.95 31.96 -6.38
CA THR A 200 -11.74 31.91 -4.92
C THR A 200 -10.97 30.66 -4.52
N GLY A 201 -10.40 30.65 -3.31
CA GLY A 201 -9.86 29.47 -2.68
C GLY A 201 -8.39 29.17 -2.96
N GLY A 202 -7.65 30.09 -3.53
CA GLY A 202 -6.22 29.92 -3.80
C GLY A 202 -5.44 31.25 -3.85
N THR A 203 -4.21 31.17 -4.35
CA THR A 203 -3.29 32.29 -4.53
C THR A 203 -2.74 32.33 -5.96
N LEU A 204 -3.40 31.66 -6.91
CA LEU A 204 -2.97 31.65 -8.30
C LEU A 204 -3.18 33.04 -8.92
N THR A 205 -2.25 33.44 -9.79
CA THR A 205 -2.27 34.74 -10.44
C THR A 205 -3.44 34.84 -11.42
N PRO A 206 -4.25 35.91 -11.38
CA PRO A 206 -5.31 36.14 -12.35
C PRO A 206 -4.75 36.34 -13.76
N ASN A 207 -5.58 36.13 -14.78
CA ASN A 207 -5.22 36.26 -16.19
C ASN A 207 -3.95 35.50 -16.60
N THR A 208 -3.73 34.33 -16.00
CA THR A 208 -2.54 33.52 -16.22
C THR A 208 -2.95 32.11 -16.68
N ALA A 209 -2.27 31.62 -17.72
CA ALA A 209 -2.50 30.27 -18.24
C ALA A 209 -1.74 29.24 -17.38
N TYR A 210 -2.46 28.30 -16.82
CA TYR A 210 -1.89 27.16 -16.07
C TYR A 210 -2.10 25.88 -16.88
N SER A 211 -0.99 25.19 -17.15
CA SER A 211 -0.98 23.86 -17.73
C SER A 211 -0.94 22.81 -16.63
N VAL A 212 -1.75 21.76 -16.78
CA VAL A 212 -1.86 20.65 -15.80
C VAL A 212 -1.67 19.32 -16.52
N ILE A 213 -0.82 18.47 -15.95
CA ILE A 213 -0.55 17.10 -16.37
C ILE A 213 -0.82 16.18 -15.19
N CYS A 214 -1.44 15.03 -15.45
CA CYS A 214 -1.70 14.01 -14.44
C CYS A 214 -1.01 12.70 -14.80
N VAL A 215 -0.58 11.96 -13.79
CA VAL A 215 -0.03 10.60 -13.90
C VAL A 215 -0.73 9.69 -12.91
N ALA A 216 -1.39 8.65 -13.41
CA ALA A 216 -1.98 7.63 -12.55
C ALA A 216 -0.89 6.74 -11.94
N LEU A 217 -1.08 6.32 -10.71
CA LEU A 217 -0.11 5.54 -9.93
C LEU A 217 -0.73 4.24 -9.43
N THR A 218 0.03 3.16 -9.49
CA THR A 218 -0.26 1.92 -8.77
C THR A 218 0.04 2.06 -7.27
N LEU A 219 -0.20 1.00 -6.48
CA LEU A 219 0.20 0.98 -5.07
C LEU A 219 1.70 1.25 -4.91
N ASP A 220 2.55 0.55 -5.68
CA ASP A 220 4.00 0.77 -5.68
C ASP A 220 4.34 2.21 -6.04
N GLY A 221 3.66 2.77 -7.04
CA GLY A 221 3.82 4.16 -7.45
C GLY A 221 3.48 5.15 -6.35
N VAL A 222 2.39 4.92 -5.61
CA VAL A 222 1.99 5.77 -4.46
C VAL A 222 2.97 5.64 -3.31
N MET A 223 3.39 4.42 -2.97
CA MET A 223 4.32 4.17 -1.87
C MET A 223 5.72 4.73 -2.14
N ASN A 224 6.17 4.72 -3.40
CA ASN A 224 7.48 5.23 -3.82
C ASN A 224 7.47 6.72 -4.15
N ALA A 225 6.32 7.37 -4.23
CA ALA A 225 6.20 8.76 -4.62
C ALA A 225 6.28 9.70 -3.41
N THR A 226 7.05 10.77 -3.56
CA THR A 226 7.09 11.87 -2.59
C THR A 226 7.17 13.21 -3.33
N LEU A 227 6.68 14.28 -2.72
CA LEU A 227 6.73 15.60 -3.35
C LEU A 227 8.18 16.05 -3.60
N ALA A 228 9.09 15.76 -2.69
CA ALA A 228 10.51 16.09 -2.81
C ALA A 228 11.27 15.15 -3.75
N GLY A 229 10.97 13.84 -3.70
CA GLY A 229 11.67 12.84 -4.51
C GLY A 229 11.02 12.56 -5.87
N GLY A 230 9.84 13.09 -6.11
CA GLY A 230 9.08 12.83 -7.35
C GLY A 230 8.40 11.45 -7.37
N ILE A 231 7.84 11.12 -8.53
CA ILE A 231 7.31 9.79 -8.84
C ILE A 231 8.36 8.98 -9.60
N GLN A 232 8.30 7.66 -9.47
CA GLN A 232 9.21 6.75 -10.15
C GLN A 232 8.57 6.21 -11.42
N GLY A 233 9.18 6.45 -12.56
CA GLY A 233 8.83 5.76 -13.79
C GLY A 233 9.47 4.38 -13.80
N GLN A 234 10.64 4.26 -14.41
CA GLN A 234 11.43 3.04 -14.39
C GLN A 234 12.45 3.05 -13.25
N ILE A 235 12.58 1.94 -12.55
CA ILE A 235 13.56 1.76 -11.49
C ILE A 235 14.64 0.80 -11.99
N THR A 236 15.90 1.20 -11.83
CA THR A 236 17.05 0.32 -12.01
C THR A 236 17.71 0.10 -10.66
N ARG A 237 17.82 -1.15 -10.25
CA ARG A 237 18.45 -1.56 -8.99
C ARG A 237 19.74 -2.32 -9.29
N THR A 238 20.84 -1.92 -8.67
CA THR A 238 22.08 -2.68 -8.69
C THR A 238 22.11 -3.64 -7.51
N ASN A 239 22.26 -4.92 -7.78
CA ASN A 239 22.33 -5.98 -6.80
C ASN A 239 23.74 -6.08 -6.18
N ALA A 240 23.90 -6.88 -5.12
CA ALA A 240 25.18 -7.05 -4.43
C ALA A 240 26.27 -7.71 -5.30
N ASP A 241 25.87 -8.52 -6.26
CA ASP A 241 26.76 -9.14 -7.27
C ASP A 241 27.12 -8.22 -8.44
N SER A 242 26.68 -6.93 -8.39
CA SER A 242 26.83 -5.91 -9.43
C SER A 242 25.98 -6.14 -10.67
N SER A 243 25.08 -7.12 -10.68
CA SER A 243 24.03 -7.22 -11.69
C SER A 243 22.99 -6.11 -11.51
N SER A 244 22.22 -5.81 -12.55
CA SER A 244 21.18 -4.78 -12.48
C SER A 244 19.84 -5.32 -12.93
N ASP A 245 18.82 -5.09 -12.12
CA ASP A 245 17.42 -5.32 -12.45
C ASP A 245 16.75 -4.01 -12.84
N THR A 246 15.92 -4.06 -13.87
CA THR A 246 15.12 -2.91 -14.30
C THR A 246 13.66 -3.30 -14.36
N PHE A 247 12.81 -2.52 -13.69
CA PHE A 247 11.38 -2.78 -13.57
C PHE A 247 10.58 -1.47 -13.47
N GLY A 248 9.26 -1.55 -13.63
CA GLY A 248 8.39 -0.39 -13.50
C GLY A 248 8.25 0.07 -12.06
N GLY A 249 8.25 1.38 -11.85
CA GLY A 249 8.12 2.01 -10.54
C GLY A 249 6.69 2.36 -10.15
N GLY A 250 5.70 1.86 -10.90
CA GLY A 250 4.29 2.05 -10.58
C GLY A 250 3.65 3.30 -11.20
N ALA A 251 4.32 4.01 -12.09
CA ALA A 251 3.77 5.19 -12.76
C ALA A 251 3.27 4.85 -14.17
N ALA A 252 2.02 5.24 -14.47
CA ALA A 252 1.45 5.21 -15.80
C ALA A 252 2.17 6.18 -16.75
N LYS A 253 1.90 6.07 -18.05
CA LYS A 253 2.27 7.12 -18.98
C LYS A 253 1.50 8.40 -18.64
N LYS A 254 2.23 9.54 -18.60
CA LYS A 254 1.63 10.85 -18.31
C LYS A 254 0.52 11.22 -19.31
N SER A 255 -0.47 11.98 -18.85
CA SER A 255 -1.51 12.54 -19.70
C SER A 255 -0.95 13.58 -20.69
N SER A 256 -1.72 13.90 -21.71
CA SER A 256 -1.55 15.18 -22.40
C SER A 256 -1.79 16.32 -21.42
N ASN A 257 -1.18 17.48 -21.68
CA ASN A 257 -1.44 18.67 -20.89
C ASN A 257 -2.84 19.22 -21.19
N ALA A 258 -3.50 19.71 -20.16
CA ALA A 258 -4.68 20.58 -20.28
C ALA A 258 -4.30 21.98 -19.81
N VAL A 259 -4.88 23.00 -20.42
CA VAL A 259 -4.60 24.40 -20.09
C VAL A 259 -5.89 25.11 -19.71
N VAL A 260 -5.85 25.88 -18.62
CA VAL A 260 -6.91 26.79 -18.22
C VAL A 260 -6.30 28.16 -17.92
N THR A 261 -6.96 29.21 -18.33
CA THR A 261 -6.56 30.58 -17.98
C THR A 261 -7.47 31.08 -16.87
N THR A 262 -6.88 31.52 -15.76
CA THR A 262 -7.60 32.14 -14.65
C THR A 262 -8.28 33.43 -15.11
N ALA A 263 -9.46 33.68 -14.61
CA ALA A 263 -10.25 34.85 -15.03
C ALA A 263 -9.56 36.16 -14.66
N ASN A 264 -9.89 37.23 -15.42
CA ASN A 264 -9.50 38.59 -15.09
C ASN A 264 -10.73 39.32 -14.52
N ASP A 265 -11.15 38.91 -13.32
CA ASP A 265 -12.38 39.35 -12.66
C ASP A 265 -12.12 40.29 -11.47
N GLY A 266 -10.87 40.72 -11.28
CA GLY A 266 -10.46 41.56 -10.17
C GLY A 266 -10.16 40.79 -8.87
N ASN A 267 -10.39 39.47 -8.83
CA ASN A 267 -10.01 38.63 -7.70
C ASN A 267 -8.52 38.29 -7.75
N THR A 268 -7.91 38.11 -6.59
CA THR A 268 -6.50 37.75 -6.45
C THR A 268 -6.34 36.36 -5.82
N THR A 269 -7.45 35.62 -5.62
CA THR A 269 -7.50 34.38 -4.86
C THR A 269 -7.93 33.18 -5.72
N HIS A 270 -7.50 33.13 -6.98
CA HIS A 270 -7.87 32.07 -7.92
C HIS A 270 -7.34 30.71 -7.50
N SER A 271 -8.12 29.68 -7.79
CA SER A 271 -7.72 28.27 -7.75
C SER A 271 -8.18 27.54 -9.00
N VAL A 272 -7.49 26.48 -9.38
CA VAL A 272 -7.87 25.62 -10.50
C VAL A 272 -8.34 24.27 -9.96
N LYS A 273 -9.56 23.89 -10.33
CA LYS A 273 -10.10 22.55 -10.06
C LYS A 273 -9.71 21.64 -11.22
N ALA A 274 -9.09 20.52 -10.92
CA ALA A 274 -8.68 19.53 -11.90
C ALA A 274 -9.23 18.15 -11.54
N SER A 275 -9.70 17.41 -12.54
CA SER A 275 -10.12 16.02 -12.38
C SER A 275 -9.78 15.21 -13.63
N VAL A 276 -9.55 13.91 -13.47
CA VAL A 276 -9.37 12.95 -14.56
C VAL A 276 -10.41 11.84 -14.45
N SER A 277 -10.72 11.19 -15.56
CA SER A 277 -11.51 9.96 -15.50
C SER A 277 -10.76 8.91 -14.70
N ALA A 278 -11.47 8.14 -13.87
CA ALA A 278 -10.86 7.09 -13.08
C ALA A 278 -10.15 6.06 -13.99
N VAL A 279 -8.90 5.76 -13.67
CA VAL A 279 -8.08 4.76 -14.36
C VAL A 279 -8.21 3.44 -13.62
N SER A 280 -8.59 2.38 -14.32
CA SER A 280 -8.66 1.04 -13.72
C SER A 280 -7.27 0.60 -13.26
N GLY A 281 -7.15 0.18 -12.01
CA GLY A 281 -5.86 -0.18 -11.41
C GLY A 281 -5.13 0.96 -10.70
N ALA A 282 -5.52 2.22 -10.92
CA ALA A 282 -4.91 3.34 -10.23
C ALA A 282 -5.41 3.46 -8.79
N LEU A 283 -4.48 3.68 -7.87
CA LEU A 283 -4.73 3.91 -6.45
C LEU A 283 -4.26 5.30 -6.00
N GLY A 284 -3.67 6.05 -6.90
CA GLY A 284 -3.30 7.44 -6.69
C GLY A 284 -3.02 8.16 -8.00
N TYR A 285 -2.87 9.47 -7.89
CA TYR A 285 -2.66 10.38 -9.01
C TYR A 285 -1.63 11.44 -8.63
N ALA A 286 -0.59 11.59 -9.44
CA ALA A 286 0.39 12.65 -9.31
C ALA A 286 0.04 13.81 -10.25
N TRP A 287 0.01 15.01 -9.70
CA TRP A 287 -0.41 16.23 -10.39
C TRP A 287 0.77 17.16 -10.60
N PHE A 288 0.99 17.53 -11.85
CA PHE A 288 2.01 18.47 -12.28
C PHE A 288 1.32 19.71 -12.85
N TRP A 289 1.75 20.90 -12.42
CA TRP A 289 1.20 22.13 -12.97
C TRP A 289 2.23 23.26 -13.01
N GLY A 290 1.96 24.25 -13.87
CA GLY A 290 2.83 25.40 -14.09
C GLY A 290 2.59 26.03 -15.46
N ALA A 291 3.61 26.69 -15.99
CA ALA A 291 3.60 27.11 -17.38
C ALA A 291 3.73 25.90 -18.31
N ALA A 292 3.09 25.95 -19.49
CA ALA A 292 3.14 24.85 -20.45
C ALA A 292 4.60 24.47 -20.82
N GLY A 293 4.93 23.19 -20.68
CA GLY A 293 6.28 22.66 -20.90
C GLY A 293 7.23 22.78 -19.69
N SER A 294 6.78 23.41 -18.59
CA SER A 294 7.54 23.57 -17.35
C SER A 294 6.71 23.17 -16.12
N GLU A 295 5.76 22.24 -16.31
CA GLU A 295 4.92 21.72 -15.24
C GLU A 295 5.78 20.97 -14.21
N VAL A 296 5.57 21.25 -12.94
CA VAL A 296 6.29 20.69 -11.80
C VAL A 296 5.33 19.90 -10.93
N LEU A 297 5.80 18.82 -10.30
CA LEU A 297 5.02 18.04 -9.36
C LEU A 297 4.57 18.92 -8.19
N GLY A 298 3.27 19.02 -7.98
CA GLY A 298 2.73 19.84 -6.90
C GLY A 298 1.94 19.06 -5.87
N ALA A 299 1.37 17.90 -6.24
CA ALA A 299 0.64 17.06 -5.29
C ALA A 299 0.55 15.60 -5.76
N ILE A 300 0.32 14.72 -4.78
CA ILE A 300 -0.03 13.31 -4.99
C ILE A 300 -1.32 13.07 -4.22
N THR A 301 -2.37 12.62 -4.92
CA THR A 301 -3.69 12.36 -4.33
C THR A 301 -4.06 10.89 -4.49
N THR A 302 -4.90 10.38 -3.59
CA THR A 302 -5.48 9.03 -3.69
C THR A 302 -6.85 9.03 -4.39
N ILE A 303 -7.33 10.22 -4.75
CA ILE A 303 -8.54 10.43 -5.55
C ILE A 303 -8.17 11.08 -6.89
N ASN A 304 -9.02 10.90 -7.88
CA ASN A 304 -8.81 11.36 -9.26
C ASN A 304 -9.14 12.85 -9.48
N SER A 305 -9.10 13.67 -8.43
CA SER A 305 -9.34 15.10 -8.50
C SER A 305 -8.52 15.89 -7.48
N ILE A 306 -8.28 17.18 -7.79
CA ILE A 306 -7.52 18.10 -6.93
C ILE A 306 -8.04 19.54 -7.08
N VAL A 307 -7.85 20.36 -6.05
CA VAL A 307 -7.90 21.81 -6.11
C VAL A 307 -6.48 22.36 -6.04
N ILE A 308 -6.05 22.98 -7.11
CA ILE A 308 -4.74 23.65 -7.21
C ILE A 308 -4.91 25.07 -6.69
N ALA A 309 -4.45 25.29 -5.47
CA ALA A 309 -4.62 26.57 -4.78
C ALA A 309 -3.36 27.45 -4.79
N ALA A 310 -2.19 26.91 -5.12
CA ALA A 310 -0.92 27.62 -5.11
C ALA A 310 0.03 27.10 -6.20
N ALA A 311 1.17 27.75 -6.37
CA ALA A 311 2.23 27.26 -7.24
C ALA A 311 2.74 25.88 -6.77
N ALA A 312 3.18 25.04 -7.72
CA ALA A 312 3.78 23.75 -7.41
C ALA A 312 5.07 23.89 -6.61
N SER A 313 5.28 23.02 -5.62
CA SER A 313 6.41 23.11 -4.69
C SER A 313 7.41 21.95 -4.80
N GLY A 314 7.13 20.94 -5.63
CA GLY A 314 8.06 19.84 -5.87
C GLY A 314 9.24 20.22 -6.76
N THR A 315 10.11 19.25 -7.00
CA THR A 315 11.33 19.46 -7.82
C THR A 315 11.27 18.77 -9.18
N GLN A 316 10.48 17.70 -9.30
CA GLN A 316 10.38 16.91 -10.52
C GLN A 316 9.51 17.63 -11.57
N THR A 317 10.04 17.74 -12.79
CA THR A 317 9.29 18.31 -13.92
C THR A 317 8.56 17.21 -14.70
N ALA A 318 7.39 17.53 -15.25
CA ALA A 318 6.67 16.59 -16.13
C ALA A 318 7.48 16.22 -17.39
N ALA A 319 8.41 17.08 -17.82
CA ALA A 319 9.32 16.83 -18.93
C ALA A 319 10.31 15.67 -18.67
N SER A 320 10.71 15.48 -17.40
CA SER A 320 11.62 14.40 -17.00
C SER A 320 10.97 13.00 -16.98
N LEU A 321 9.64 12.94 -17.06
CA LEU A 321 8.92 11.68 -17.07
C LEU A 321 9.05 10.99 -18.43
N GLY A 322 9.25 9.68 -18.41
CA GLY A 322 9.27 8.84 -19.60
C GLY A 322 7.94 8.89 -20.38
N THR A 323 7.99 8.41 -21.60
CA THR A 323 6.83 8.33 -22.52
C THR A 323 6.16 6.97 -22.51
N SER A 324 6.67 6.03 -21.71
CA SER A 324 6.16 4.66 -21.59
C SER A 324 5.32 4.50 -20.34
N ASP A 325 4.43 3.52 -20.36
CA ASP A 325 3.76 3.03 -19.17
C ASP A 325 4.72 2.14 -18.38
N ASN A 326 5.02 2.51 -17.16
CA ASN A 326 5.88 1.80 -16.21
C ASN A 326 5.11 1.42 -14.93
N SER A 327 3.81 1.19 -15.06
CA SER A 327 2.94 0.84 -13.94
C SER A 327 3.20 -0.58 -13.43
N GLN A 328 3.57 -1.51 -14.31
CA GLN A 328 3.78 -2.91 -13.99
C GLN A 328 5.20 -3.19 -13.49
N ASN A 329 5.30 -4.07 -12.48
CA ASN A 329 6.57 -4.60 -12.00
C ASN A 329 6.71 -6.08 -12.38
N ALA A 330 7.50 -6.37 -13.40
CA ALA A 330 7.70 -7.74 -13.89
C ALA A 330 8.39 -8.68 -12.89
N LEU A 331 9.03 -8.15 -11.85
CA LEU A 331 9.72 -8.92 -10.82
C LEU A 331 8.81 -9.31 -9.64
N ALA A 332 7.64 -8.69 -9.52
CA ALA A 332 6.64 -9.01 -8.51
C ALA A 332 5.70 -10.15 -8.96
N PHE A 333 4.77 -10.54 -8.12
CA PHE A 333 3.55 -11.29 -8.46
C PHE A 333 2.31 -10.42 -8.21
N ASP A 334 1.16 -10.80 -8.77
CA ASP A 334 -0.08 -10.05 -8.56
C ASP A 334 -0.56 -10.20 -7.11
N GLY A 335 -0.57 -9.12 -6.36
CA GLY A 335 -1.13 -9.02 -5.01
C GLY A 335 -2.65 -9.00 -5.01
N LEU A 336 -3.26 -9.01 -3.81
CA LEU A 336 -4.72 -9.07 -3.64
C LEU A 336 -5.46 -7.95 -4.39
N ILE A 337 -4.94 -6.73 -4.34
CA ILE A 337 -5.53 -5.57 -5.01
C ILE A 337 -5.58 -5.79 -6.54
N TYR A 338 -4.45 -6.20 -7.14
CA TYR A 338 -4.39 -6.34 -8.60
C TYR A 338 -5.03 -7.63 -9.10
N GLN A 339 -5.10 -8.68 -8.27
CA GLN A 339 -5.96 -9.82 -8.55
C GLN A 339 -7.45 -9.45 -8.60
N ALA A 340 -7.90 -8.49 -7.78
CA ALA A 340 -9.27 -7.98 -7.86
C ALA A 340 -9.48 -7.06 -9.07
N LEU A 341 -8.53 -6.16 -9.36
CA LEU A 341 -8.62 -5.17 -10.44
C LEU A 341 -8.36 -5.73 -11.84
N LYS A 342 -7.75 -6.90 -11.94
CA LYS A 342 -7.44 -7.57 -13.20
C LYS A 342 -8.71 -7.82 -14.03
N SER A 343 -8.64 -7.47 -15.31
CA SER A 343 -9.75 -7.73 -16.24
C SER A 343 -10.09 -9.23 -16.28
N GLY A 344 -11.37 -9.55 -16.16
CA GLY A 344 -11.86 -10.94 -16.16
C GLY A 344 -11.70 -11.67 -14.82
N SER A 345 -11.27 -11.00 -13.75
CA SER A 345 -11.17 -11.59 -12.40
C SER A 345 -12.54 -12.01 -11.84
N GLY A 346 -13.62 -11.34 -12.26
CA GLY A 346 -14.95 -11.50 -11.68
C GLY A 346 -15.10 -10.92 -10.27
N ALA A 347 -14.07 -10.30 -9.71
CA ALA A 347 -14.14 -9.61 -8.43
C ALA A 347 -15.09 -8.41 -8.51
N THR A 348 -15.75 -8.11 -7.40
CA THR A 348 -16.67 -6.96 -7.32
C THR A 348 -15.88 -5.70 -7.00
N VAL A 349 -15.71 -4.83 -8.00
CA VAL A 349 -15.00 -3.56 -7.84
C VAL A 349 -15.97 -2.41 -8.02
N LEU A 350 -16.05 -1.54 -7.02
CA LEU A 350 -16.81 -0.28 -7.05
C LEU A 350 -15.83 0.89 -7.06
N THR A 351 -15.77 1.63 -8.15
CA THR A 351 -15.01 2.87 -8.22
C THR A 351 -15.93 4.04 -7.94
N MET A 352 -15.63 4.82 -6.89
CA MET A 352 -16.42 6.00 -6.55
C MET A 352 -16.27 7.09 -7.61
N ALA A 353 -17.33 7.86 -7.81
CA ALA A 353 -17.31 9.00 -8.73
C ALA A 353 -16.30 10.06 -8.27
N SER A 354 -15.82 10.87 -9.21
CA SER A 354 -14.86 11.96 -8.93
C SER A 354 -15.37 12.99 -7.92
N GLY A 355 -16.67 13.16 -7.83
CA GLY A 355 -17.31 14.08 -6.87
C GLY A 355 -16.84 15.53 -6.99
N SER A 356 -16.78 16.22 -5.86
CA SER A 356 -16.22 17.56 -5.81
C SER A 356 -14.70 17.52 -5.90
N ALA A 357 -14.13 18.39 -6.75
CA ALA A 357 -12.68 18.43 -6.92
C ALA A 357 -11.97 18.65 -5.59
N GLY A 358 -10.96 17.84 -5.34
CA GLY A 358 -10.13 17.87 -4.13
C GLY A 358 -10.71 17.17 -2.89
N THR A 359 -12.02 16.90 -2.86
CA THR A 359 -12.66 16.14 -1.76
C THR A 359 -13.16 14.77 -2.20
N GLY A 360 -13.47 14.59 -3.49
CA GLY A 360 -14.01 13.35 -4.03
C GLY A 360 -15.45 13.10 -3.61
N THR A 361 -15.88 11.84 -3.70
CA THR A 361 -17.17 11.35 -3.21
C THR A 361 -16.93 10.52 -1.95
N PRO A 362 -17.35 10.98 -0.76
CA PRO A 362 -17.19 10.22 0.47
C PRO A 362 -18.20 9.07 0.53
N LEU A 363 -17.95 8.12 1.45
CA LEU A 363 -18.90 7.04 1.77
C LEU A 363 -20.25 7.63 2.23
N THR A 364 -21.35 6.95 1.90
CA THR A 364 -22.71 7.38 2.20
C THR A 364 -23.32 6.49 3.28
N SER A 365 -23.85 7.10 4.35
CA SER A 365 -24.64 6.38 5.35
C SER A 365 -25.98 5.96 4.79
N ASP A 366 -26.45 4.75 5.13
CA ASP A 366 -27.79 4.26 4.81
C ASP A 366 -28.88 4.79 5.78
N SER A 367 -28.50 5.62 6.74
CA SER A 367 -29.35 6.13 7.84
C SER A 367 -29.89 5.04 8.78
N ALA A 368 -29.46 3.81 8.64
CA ALA A 368 -29.85 2.64 9.44
C ALA A 368 -28.66 1.91 10.10
N GLY A 369 -27.50 2.56 10.13
CA GLY A 369 -26.27 2.03 10.70
C GLY A 369 -25.38 1.27 9.71
N GLY A 370 -25.70 1.30 8.41
CA GLY A 370 -24.89 0.75 7.33
C GLY A 370 -24.26 1.83 6.46
N ILE A 371 -23.45 1.38 5.52
CA ILE A 371 -22.81 2.19 4.47
C ILE A 371 -23.23 1.65 3.11
N VAL A 372 -23.84 2.51 2.29
CA VAL A 372 -24.48 2.15 1.02
C VAL A 372 -23.50 1.44 0.08
N GLU A 373 -22.28 1.94 -0.05
CA GLU A 373 -21.27 1.40 -0.97
C GLU A 373 -20.76 0.04 -0.51
N ILE A 374 -20.54 -0.14 0.80
CA ILE A 374 -20.16 -1.42 1.39
C ILE A 374 -21.26 -2.45 1.17
N ASP A 375 -22.50 -2.09 1.49
CA ASP A 375 -23.66 -2.96 1.31
C ASP A 375 -23.89 -3.30 -0.17
N THR A 376 -23.63 -2.38 -1.09
CA THR A 376 -23.70 -2.62 -2.54
C THR A 376 -22.70 -3.70 -2.99
N VAL A 377 -21.45 -3.60 -2.55
CA VAL A 377 -20.43 -4.61 -2.87
C VAL A 377 -20.79 -5.95 -2.26
N LEU A 378 -21.17 -5.99 -0.98
CA LEU A 378 -21.56 -7.21 -0.27
C LEU A 378 -22.77 -7.89 -0.94
N LYS A 379 -23.78 -7.10 -1.32
CA LYS A 379 -24.95 -7.58 -2.05
C LYS A 379 -24.58 -8.18 -3.40
N THR A 380 -23.73 -7.49 -4.17
CA THR A 380 -23.28 -7.96 -5.48
C THR A 380 -22.47 -9.26 -5.38
N MET A 381 -21.58 -9.38 -4.38
CA MET A 381 -20.85 -10.63 -4.11
C MET A 381 -21.81 -11.77 -3.74
N TRP A 382 -22.83 -11.47 -2.96
CA TRP A 382 -23.85 -12.47 -2.58
C TRP A 382 -24.71 -12.87 -3.79
N ASP A 383 -25.23 -11.91 -4.53
CA ASP A 383 -26.13 -12.16 -5.66
C ASP A 383 -25.45 -12.98 -6.76
N ASN A 384 -24.18 -12.67 -7.06
CA ASN A 384 -23.44 -13.33 -8.12
C ASN A 384 -22.84 -14.67 -7.69
N TYR A 385 -22.26 -14.73 -6.49
CA TYR A 385 -21.41 -15.84 -6.09
C TYR A 385 -21.81 -16.48 -4.76
N ARG A 386 -22.86 -16.00 -4.08
CA ARG A 386 -23.28 -16.46 -2.75
C ARG A 386 -22.14 -16.35 -1.71
N LEU A 387 -21.28 -15.35 -1.87
CA LEU A 387 -20.14 -15.11 -0.99
C LEU A 387 -20.48 -14.09 0.09
N SER A 388 -19.90 -14.32 1.26
CA SER A 388 -19.94 -13.42 2.41
C SER A 388 -18.50 -13.23 2.88
N PRO A 389 -17.88 -12.08 2.65
CA PRO A 389 -16.51 -11.81 3.12
C PRO A 389 -16.38 -11.92 4.64
N ASP A 390 -15.14 -12.15 5.10
CA ASP A 390 -14.81 -12.26 6.53
C ASP A 390 -14.14 -10.99 7.07
N THR A 391 -13.39 -10.30 6.23
CA THR A 391 -12.55 -9.17 6.67
C THR A 391 -12.60 -8.03 5.67
N ILE A 392 -12.64 -6.81 6.20
CA ILE A 392 -12.52 -5.55 5.47
C ILE A 392 -11.18 -4.92 5.85
N TRP A 393 -10.30 -4.77 4.87
CA TRP A 393 -9.02 -4.10 5.02
C TRP A 393 -9.16 -2.65 4.59
N VAL A 394 -8.74 -1.73 5.45
CA VAL A 394 -8.89 -0.29 5.26
C VAL A 394 -7.62 0.47 5.61
N SER A 395 -7.50 1.70 5.11
CA SER A 395 -6.53 2.67 5.64
C SER A 395 -7.01 3.24 6.98
N SER A 396 -6.14 3.90 7.70
CA SER A 396 -6.51 4.61 8.94
C SER A 396 -7.56 5.71 8.69
N GLN A 397 -7.50 6.39 7.53
CA GLN A 397 -8.49 7.39 7.12
C GLN A 397 -9.88 6.75 6.95
N GLU A 398 -9.95 5.64 6.22
CA GLU A 398 -11.24 4.98 5.96
C GLU A 398 -11.83 4.34 7.22
N ALA A 399 -11.01 3.83 8.13
CA ALA A 399 -11.47 3.36 9.44
C ALA A 399 -12.18 4.49 10.23
N LEU A 400 -11.62 5.70 10.18
CA LEU A 400 -12.22 6.89 10.78
C LEU A 400 -13.49 7.32 10.03
N ASN A 401 -13.47 7.35 8.69
CA ASN A 401 -14.62 7.73 7.86
C ASN A 401 -15.81 6.79 8.06
N ILE A 402 -15.57 5.46 8.06
CA ILE A 402 -16.58 4.44 8.35
C ILE A 402 -17.21 4.69 9.73
N SER A 403 -16.37 4.89 10.75
CA SER A 403 -16.84 5.12 12.11
C SER A 403 -17.70 6.39 12.21
N LYS A 404 -17.25 7.50 11.59
CA LYS A 404 -18.00 8.76 11.55
C LYS A 404 -19.35 8.60 10.84
N LYS A 405 -19.38 7.92 9.67
CA LYS A 405 -20.60 7.76 8.87
C LYS A 405 -21.63 6.88 9.55
N ILE A 406 -21.22 5.80 10.21
CA ILE A 406 -22.12 4.94 10.98
C ILE A 406 -22.70 5.69 12.16
N ILE A 407 -21.89 6.48 12.88
CA ILE A 407 -22.32 7.21 14.07
C ILE A 407 -23.18 8.43 13.71
N ALA A 408 -22.78 9.21 12.69
CA ALA A 408 -23.46 10.44 12.30
C ALA A 408 -24.70 10.21 11.43
N GLY A 409 -24.83 9.04 10.81
CA GLY A 409 -25.87 8.75 9.83
C GLY A 409 -27.28 8.56 10.39
N SER A 410 -27.49 8.64 11.69
CA SER A 410 -28.79 8.41 12.30
C SER A 410 -29.37 9.68 12.92
N THR A 411 -30.36 10.26 12.25
CA THR A 411 -30.95 11.54 12.68
C THR A 411 -32.04 11.43 13.74
N THR A 412 -32.57 10.27 14.13
CA THR A 412 -33.73 10.31 15.03
C THR A 412 -33.90 9.20 16.06
N ALA A 413 -33.63 7.97 15.81
CA ALA A 413 -33.98 6.92 16.78
C ALA A 413 -32.93 5.82 16.95
N ALA A 414 -32.15 5.57 15.94
CA ALA A 414 -31.12 4.53 15.92
C ALA A 414 -29.80 4.97 16.61
N GLN A 415 -29.68 6.21 16.98
CA GLN A 415 -28.53 6.75 17.75
C GLN A 415 -28.45 6.20 19.18
N ARG A 416 -29.41 5.42 19.60
CA ARG A 416 -29.34 4.69 20.86
C ARG A 416 -28.77 3.29 20.69
N PHE A 417 -27.65 3.15 20.01
CA PHE A 417 -26.65 2.24 20.51
C PHE A 417 -26.07 2.91 21.76
N VAL A 418 -26.82 2.87 22.84
CA VAL A 418 -26.29 3.10 24.18
C VAL A 418 -25.27 1.97 24.33
N PHE A 419 -24.00 2.30 24.16
CA PHE A 419 -22.94 1.49 24.71
C PHE A 419 -23.12 1.57 26.22
N GLU A 420 -23.91 0.66 26.76
CA GLU A 420 -23.98 0.40 28.16
C GLU A 420 -22.66 -0.27 28.56
N THR A 421 -21.61 0.55 28.60
CA THR A 421 -20.35 0.17 29.22
C THR A 421 -20.57 0.42 30.72
N THR A 422 -20.67 -0.66 31.45
CA THR A 422 -20.54 -0.67 32.91
C THR A 422 -19.35 0.21 33.33
N GLN A 423 -19.69 1.38 33.90
CA GLN A 423 -18.93 2.19 34.87
C GLN A 423 -17.70 3.01 34.45
N ASP A 424 -17.15 2.96 33.24
CA ASP A 424 -16.10 3.91 32.89
C ASP A 424 -16.46 4.66 31.58
N PHE A 425 -16.75 5.96 31.76
CA PHE A 425 -16.93 6.88 30.64
C PHE A 425 -15.58 7.14 29.98
N VAL A 426 -15.23 6.37 28.93
CA VAL A 426 -14.10 6.72 28.10
C VAL A 426 -14.52 7.89 27.20
N GLY A 427 -14.24 9.08 27.64
CA GLY A 427 -14.50 10.30 26.88
C GLY A 427 -13.53 10.42 25.73
N GLY A 428 -13.89 9.93 24.55
CA GLY A 428 -13.16 10.21 23.32
C GLY A 428 -13.12 9.06 22.32
N GLY A 429 -13.66 9.29 21.12
CA GLY A 429 -13.45 8.49 19.93
C GLY A 429 -14.10 7.10 19.92
N ILE A 430 -15.27 6.99 19.29
CA ILE A 430 -15.89 5.68 19.02
C ILE A 430 -15.32 5.15 17.70
N MET A 431 -14.82 3.90 17.71
CA MET A 431 -14.34 3.22 16.51
C MET A 431 -15.19 1.97 16.24
N VAL A 432 -15.64 1.83 15.00
CA VAL A 432 -16.35 0.62 14.56
C VAL A 432 -15.31 -0.44 14.19
N ARG A 433 -15.29 -1.56 14.90
CA ARG A 433 -14.35 -2.68 14.67
C ARG A 433 -14.93 -3.78 13.81
N THR A 434 -16.25 -3.86 13.73
CA THR A 434 -16.96 -4.93 13.01
C THR A 434 -18.10 -4.32 12.19
N TYR A 435 -18.39 -4.94 11.04
CA TYR A 435 -19.50 -4.57 10.19
C TYR A 435 -20.45 -5.75 10.04
N LEU A 436 -21.76 -5.52 10.15
CA LEU A 436 -22.76 -6.55 9.98
C LEU A 436 -23.11 -6.70 8.50
N ASN A 437 -22.71 -7.80 7.90
CA ASN A 437 -23.18 -8.17 6.56
C ASN A 437 -24.58 -8.77 6.64
N ARG A 438 -25.53 -8.08 6.05
CA ARG A 438 -26.94 -8.50 5.99
C ARG A 438 -27.19 -9.58 4.93
N PHE A 439 -26.24 -9.74 3.99
CA PHE A 439 -26.36 -10.64 2.83
C PHE A 439 -25.58 -11.91 3.07
N SER A 440 -26.15 -12.83 3.85
CA SER A 440 -25.60 -14.14 4.11
C SER A 440 -26.71 -15.19 4.23
N MET A 441 -26.38 -16.45 4.01
CA MET A 441 -27.34 -17.55 4.11
C MET A 441 -27.95 -17.69 5.51
N GLN A 442 -27.25 -17.25 6.54
CA GLN A 442 -27.68 -17.33 7.95
C GLN A 442 -28.39 -16.06 8.43
N GLY A 443 -28.67 -15.11 7.53
CA GLY A 443 -29.37 -13.87 7.90
C GLY A 443 -28.49 -12.83 8.55
N GLY A 444 -27.18 -12.97 8.51
CA GLY A 444 -26.20 -12.02 8.98
C GLY A 444 -24.87 -12.68 9.30
N SER A 445 -23.78 -12.06 8.90
CA SER A 445 -22.41 -12.43 9.28
C SER A 445 -21.66 -11.18 9.71
N VAL A 446 -20.70 -11.32 10.60
CA VAL A 446 -19.89 -10.20 11.11
C VAL A 446 -18.56 -10.18 10.38
N LEU A 447 -18.22 -9.04 9.80
CA LEU A 447 -16.93 -8.78 9.16
C LEU A 447 -16.04 -8.01 10.12
N ASP A 448 -14.79 -8.42 10.25
CA ASP A 448 -13.79 -7.66 10.97
C ASP A 448 -13.27 -6.51 10.13
N ILE A 449 -13.24 -5.29 10.67
CA ILE A 449 -12.57 -4.13 10.05
C ILE A 449 -11.15 -4.07 10.60
N LYS A 450 -10.16 -4.20 9.70
CA LYS A 450 -8.74 -4.18 10.04
C LYS A 450 -8.02 -3.07 9.30
N VAL A 451 -7.23 -2.29 10.04
CA VAL A 451 -6.37 -1.26 9.44
C VAL A 451 -5.08 -1.92 8.96
N HIS A 452 -4.74 -1.65 7.70
CA HIS A 452 -3.49 -2.13 7.11
C HIS A 452 -2.53 -0.95 6.89
N PRO A 453 -1.25 -1.04 7.31
CA PRO A 453 -0.33 0.09 7.26
C PRO A 453 -0.06 0.59 5.83
N ASN A 454 -0.02 -0.30 4.85
CA ASN A 454 0.28 0.01 3.46
C ASN A 454 -0.97 0.24 2.59
N MET A 455 -2.18 0.20 3.19
CA MET A 455 -3.40 0.48 2.43
C MET A 455 -3.51 1.98 2.12
N PRO A 456 -3.60 2.38 0.84
CA PRO A 456 -3.75 3.79 0.49
C PRO A 456 -5.10 4.33 0.97
N ALA A 457 -5.12 5.59 1.36
CA ALA A 457 -6.37 6.29 1.66
C ALA A 457 -7.30 6.23 0.44
N GLY A 458 -8.60 6.22 0.67
CA GLY A 458 -9.58 6.12 -0.41
C GLY A 458 -9.78 4.72 -1.00
N THR A 459 -9.18 3.69 -0.39
CA THR A 459 -9.27 2.29 -0.84
C THR A 459 -9.72 1.37 0.28
N LEU A 460 -10.59 0.42 -0.07
CA LEU A 460 -11.13 -0.59 0.82
C LEU A 460 -11.10 -1.94 0.10
N LEU A 461 -10.58 -2.98 0.77
CA LEU A 461 -10.49 -4.34 0.25
C LEU A 461 -11.24 -5.31 1.16
N MET A 462 -12.14 -6.09 0.60
CA MET A 462 -12.86 -7.17 1.28
C MET A 462 -12.28 -8.51 0.86
N THR A 463 -12.05 -9.39 1.83
CA THR A 463 -11.48 -10.72 1.58
C THR A 463 -12.34 -11.81 2.20
N THR A 464 -12.41 -12.95 1.50
CA THR A 464 -13.09 -14.17 1.96
C THR A 464 -12.06 -15.28 2.11
N ARG A 465 -11.95 -15.88 3.28
CA ARG A 465 -10.96 -16.95 3.54
C ARG A 465 -11.43 -18.32 3.09
N MET A 466 -12.72 -18.60 3.20
CA MET A 466 -13.29 -19.92 2.90
C MET A 466 -14.48 -19.78 1.97
N LEU A 467 -14.58 -20.69 1.00
CA LEU A 467 -15.76 -20.77 0.13
C LEU A 467 -16.90 -21.52 0.84
N PRO A 468 -18.14 -20.99 0.76
CA PRO A 468 -19.30 -21.67 1.33
C PRO A 468 -19.80 -22.85 0.47
N TYR A 469 -18.99 -23.32 -0.49
CA TYR A 469 -19.37 -24.39 -1.42
C TYR A 469 -18.90 -25.75 -0.90
N PRO A 470 -19.81 -26.69 -0.56
CA PRO A 470 -19.44 -27.96 0.08
C PRO A 470 -18.45 -28.82 -0.73
N LEU A 471 -18.46 -28.69 -2.06
CA LEU A 471 -17.62 -29.47 -2.98
C LEU A 471 -16.47 -28.66 -3.59
N ALA A 472 -16.15 -27.49 -3.04
CA ALA A 472 -15.11 -26.62 -3.59
C ALA A 472 -13.73 -27.31 -3.65
N GLY A 473 -13.43 -28.21 -2.70
CA GLY A 473 -12.11 -28.85 -2.62
C GLY A 473 -10.96 -27.90 -2.27
N VAL A 474 -11.30 -26.67 -1.82
CA VAL A 474 -10.38 -25.59 -1.51
C VAL A 474 -10.42 -25.31 -0.01
N GLY A 475 -9.32 -25.57 0.70
CA GLY A 475 -9.25 -25.32 2.13
C GLY A 475 -9.11 -23.82 2.46
N ASN A 476 -8.32 -23.12 1.67
CA ASN A 476 -8.16 -21.66 1.76
C ASN A 476 -8.27 -21.06 0.36
N VAL A 477 -9.02 -19.98 0.23
CA VAL A 477 -9.23 -19.33 -1.08
C VAL A 477 -7.95 -18.68 -1.56
N VAL A 478 -7.25 -18.01 -0.65
CA VAL A 478 -5.96 -17.37 -0.89
C VAL A 478 -4.90 -18.07 -0.05
N GLN A 479 -3.77 -18.39 -0.67
CA GLN A 479 -2.61 -18.97 -0.01
C GLN A 479 -1.31 -18.50 -0.65
N ILE A 480 -0.26 -18.41 0.13
CA ILE A 480 1.10 -18.23 -0.38
C ILE A 480 1.64 -19.63 -0.70
N ARG A 481 1.91 -19.86 -1.98
CA ARG A 481 2.52 -21.11 -2.40
C ARG A 481 4.01 -20.91 -2.57
N THR A 482 4.81 -21.69 -1.81
CA THR A 482 6.27 -21.55 -1.80
C THR A 482 6.89 -22.69 -2.61
N ARG A 483 7.80 -22.36 -3.53
CA ARG A 483 8.71 -23.34 -4.14
C ARG A 483 9.78 -23.71 -3.13
N GLN A 484 10.35 -22.72 -2.48
CA GLN A 484 11.22 -22.83 -1.31
C GLN A 484 10.83 -21.70 -0.34
N ASP A 485 10.51 -22.11 0.90
CA ASP A 485 10.21 -21.16 1.97
C ASP A 485 11.51 -20.51 2.46
N TYR A 486 11.47 -19.60 3.38
CA TYR A 486 12.64 -18.82 3.81
C TYR A 486 13.88 -19.67 3.96
N TYR A 487 14.95 -19.27 3.28
CA TYR A 487 16.25 -19.90 3.33
C TYR A 487 17.35 -18.86 3.32
N GLN A 488 18.46 -19.22 3.93
CA GLN A 488 19.66 -18.40 3.99
C GLN A 488 20.75 -19.02 3.13
N ILE A 489 21.46 -18.20 2.36
CA ILE A 489 22.67 -18.58 1.64
C ILE A 489 23.80 -17.73 2.20
N GLU A 490 24.89 -18.38 2.61
CA GLU A 490 26.14 -17.72 2.98
C GLU A 490 27.10 -17.77 1.81
N TRP A 491 27.64 -16.62 1.43
CA TRP A 491 28.55 -16.51 0.30
C TRP A 491 29.99 -16.77 0.75
N PRO A 492 30.86 -17.34 -0.13
CA PRO A 492 32.27 -17.49 0.16
C PRO A 492 32.94 -16.15 0.44
N LEU A 493 33.80 -16.09 1.44
CA LEU A 493 34.54 -14.89 1.81
C LEU A 493 35.40 -14.40 0.64
N ARG A 494 35.09 -13.21 0.11
CA ARG A 494 35.85 -12.52 -0.95
C ARG A 494 36.60 -11.31 -0.40
N SER A 495 36.19 -10.82 0.75
CA SER A 495 36.75 -9.67 1.46
C SER A 495 36.68 -9.92 2.97
N ARG A 496 37.11 -8.97 3.80
CA ARG A 496 36.98 -9.07 5.26
C ARG A 496 35.56 -8.76 5.72
N ARG A 497 34.58 -9.45 5.10
CA ARG A 497 33.14 -9.31 5.39
C ARG A 497 32.47 -10.66 5.34
N TYR A 498 31.50 -10.86 6.23
CA TYR A 498 30.53 -11.95 6.12
C TYR A 498 29.35 -11.47 5.28
N GLU A 499 29.14 -12.12 4.15
CA GLU A 499 28.04 -11.82 3.23
C GLU A 499 27.08 -13.00 3.20
N TYR A 500 25.80 -12.75 3.46
CA TYR A 500 24.75 -13.75 3.40
C TYR A 500 23.44 -13.14 2.95
N GLY A 501 22.64 -13.93 2.25
CA GLY A 501 21.34 -13.52 1.74
C GLY A 501 20.23 -14.36 2.35
N ILE A 502 19.08 -13.75 2.56
CA ILE A 502 17.83 -14.38 2.99
C ILE A 502 16.85 -14.27 1.84
N TYR A 503 16.32 -15.40 1.43
CA TYR A 503 15.48 -15.52 0.24
C TYR A 503 14.23 -16.33 0.51
N ALA A 504 13.21 -16.13 -0.34
CA ALA A 504 12.07 -17.01 -0.49
C ALA A 504 11.62 -17.05 -1.96
N ASP A 505 11.18 -18.20 -2.41
CA ASP A 505 10.59 -18.38 -3.74
C ASP A 505 9.11 -18.68 -3.59
N GLU A 506 8.26 -17.73 -3.97
CA GLU A 506 6.84 -17.83 -3.64
C GLU A 506 5.94 -17.16 -4.67
N VAL A 507 4.64 -17.41 -4.56
CA VAL A 507 3.59 -16.74 -5.33
C VAL A 507 2.29 -16.72 -4.52
N LEU A 508 1.53 -15.63 -4.65
CA LEU A 508 0.19 -15.54 -4.10
C LEU A 508 -0.81 -16.26 -5.01
N GLN A 509 -1.26 -17.42 -4.58
CA GLN A 509 -2.26 -18.21 -5.30
C GLN A 509 -3.66 -17.89 -4.77
N ASN A 510 -4.53 -17.41 -5.63
CA ASN A 510 -5.94 -17.23 -5.36
C ASN A 510 -6.74 -18.20 -6.24
N TYR A 511 -7.45 -19.11 -5.61
CA TYR A 511 -8.27 -20.08 -6.32
C TYR A 511 -9.53 -19.49 -6.92
N PHE A 512 -10.05 -18.42 -6.32
CA PHE A 512 -11.32 -17.81 -6.71
C PHE A 512 -11.27 -16.28 -6.56
N PRO A 513 -10.75 -15.54 -7.53
CA PRO A 513 -10.67 -14.08 -7.49
C PRO A 513 -11.99 -13.35 -7.19
N PRO A 514 -13.20 -13.86 -7.59
CA PRO A 514 -14.46 -13.27 -7.15
C PRO A 514 -14.70 -13.24 -5.64
N SER A 515 -13.86 -13.91 -4.84
CA SER A 515 -13.85 -13.83 -3.38
C SER A 515 -13.39 -12.48 -2.84
N LEU A 516 -12.84 -11.62 -3.73
CA LEU A 516 -12.39 -10.29 -3.40
C LEU A 516 -13.45 -9.25 -3.77
N GLY A 517 -13.67 -8.31 -2.87
CA GLY A 517 -14.47 -7.10 -3.11
C GLY A 517 -13.61 -5.87 -2.90
N MET A 518 -13.81 -4.81 -3.69
CA MET A 518 -13.00 -3.61 -3.59
C MET A 518 -13.80 -2.34 -3.81
N ILE A 519 -13.49 -1.29 -3.07
CA ILE A 519 -13.99 0.07 -3.31
C ILE A 519 -12.76 0.98 -3.45
N THR A 520 -12.74 1.79 -4.51
CA THR A 520 -11.62 2.70 -4.82
C THR A 520 -12.11 4.12 -5.02
N ASN A 521 -11.18 5.08 -4.99
CA ASN A 521 -11.48 6.51 -5.21
C ASN A 521 -12.45 7.09 -4.18
N ILE A 522 -12.38 6.65 -2.92
CA ILE A 522 -13.23 7.14 -1.84
C ILE A 522 -12.71 8.52 -1.43
N GLY A 523 -13.58 9.52 -1.45
CA GLY A 523 -13.29 10.87 -0.95
C GLY A 523 -13.23 10.91 0.57
N ASN A 524 -12.39 11.82 1.10
CA ASN A 524 -12.31 12.05 2.54
C ASN A 524 -13.52 12.88 3.00
N GLY A 525 -14.35 12.36 3.95
CA GLY A 525 -15.52 13.10 4.40
C GLY A 525 -16.28 12.50 5.57
#